data_7716fe2fa20f93cccd60c8740e3295e5
#
_entry.id   7716fe2fa20f93cccd60c8740e3295e5
#
_cell.length_a   1.000
_cell.length_b   1.000
_cell.length_c   1.000
_cell.angle_alpha   90.00
_cell.angle_beta   90.00
_cell.angle_gamma   90.00
#
_symmetry.space_group_name_H-M   'P 1'
#
loop_
_entity.id
_entity.type
_entity.pdbx_description
1 polymer ?
#
loop_
_entity_poly.entity_id
_entity_poly.type
_entity_poly.pdbx_seq_one_letter_code
_entity_poly.pdbx_strand_id
1 'polypeptide(L)'
;MKRWLTGAALIATTFLLSGCTAEEIMFFNNVTAPTRDALDYDQLGRLRMCESSDNYQAVSWGGLYRGGYQFDFRTWNDVASRHFPWLVGIDPVAAEPYWQDAMARALFSERGRQPWPVCGRRI
;
A
#
# COMPACT_ATOMS: atom_id res chain seq x y z
N MET A 1 -24.30 -60.41 11.19
CA MET A 1 -24.77 -59.01 11.17
C MET A 1 -23.58 -58.08 10.94
N LYS A 2 -23.47 -57.54 9.77
CA LYS A 2 -22.41 -56.54 9.45
C LYS A 2 -22.93 -55.16 9.80
N ARG A 3 -22.31 -54.51 10.80
CA ARG A 3 -22.59 -53.11 11.12
C ARG A 3 -21.80 -52.25 10.14
N TRP A 4 -22.52 -51.54 9.28
CA TRP A 4 -21.93 -50.49 8.45
C TRP A 4 -21.80 -49.22 9.30
N LEU A 5 -20.57 -48.86 9.64
CA LEU A 5 -20.28 -47.54 10.19
C LEU A 5 -20.16 -46.57 9.03
N THR A 6 -21.21 -45.80 8.81
CA THR A 6 -21.18 -44.66 7.91
C THR A 6 -20.40 -43.57 8.64
N GLY A 7 -19.13 -43.43 8.31
CA GLY A 7 -18.33 -42.26 8.71
C GLY A 7 -18.83 -41.04 7.98
N ALA A 8 -19.51 -40.15 8.68
CA ALA A 8 -19.79 -38.81 8.19
C ALA A 8 -18.43 -38.06 8.16
N ALA A 9 -17.90 -37.83 6.95
CA ALA A 9 -16.78 -36.94 6.77
C ALA A 9 -17.28 -35.49 7.00
N LEU A 10 -16.96 -34.92 8.14
CA LEU A 10 -17.12 -33.50 8.41
C LEU A 10 -16.13 -32.77 7.51
N ILE A 11 -16.59 -32.24 6.39
CA ILE A 11 -15.85 -31.28 5.59
C ILE A 11 -15.88 -29.96 6.37
N ALA A 12 -14.81 -29.70 7.14
CA ALA A 12 -14.61 -28.38 7.73
C ALA A 12 -14.28 -27.42 6.59
N THR A 13 -15.29 -26.68 6.12
CA THR A 13 -15.07 -25.53 5.24
C THR A 13 -14.46 -24.42 6.09
N THR A 14 -13.14 -24.36 6.10
CA THR A 14 -12.43 -23.18 6.64
C THR A 14 -12.72 -22.02 5.70
N PHE A 15 -13.62 -21.14 6.10
CA PHE A 15 -13.71 -19.80 5.51
C PHE A 15 -12.41 -19.08 5.83
N LEU A 16 -11.51 -18.97 4.84
CA LEU A 16 -10.39 -18.05 4.90
C LEU A 16 -10.99 -16.65 4.82
N LEU A 17 -11.16 -16.00 5.97
CA LEU A 17 -11.40 -14.58 6.04
C LEU A 17 -10.17 -13.91 5.40
N SER A 18 -10.40 -13.20 4.27
CA SER A 18 -9.37 -12.43 3.58
C SER A 18 -8.96 -11.25 4.47
N GLY A 19 -7.99 -11.46 5.33
CA GLY A 19 -7.37 -10.46 6.19
C GLY A 19 -5.88 -10.73 6.28
N CYS A 20 -5.10 -9.70 6.67
CA CYS A 20 -3.68 -9.86 6.90
C CYS A 20 -3.43 -10.86 8.03
N THR A 21 -2.51 -11.80 7.83
CA THR A 21 -2.03 -12.67 8.89
C THR A 21 -1.18 -11.87 9.89
N ALA A 22 -0.96 -12.43 11.11
CA ALA A 22 -0.06 -11.82 12.08
C ALA A 22 1.35 -11.64 11.53
N GLU A 23 1.82 -12.60 10.73
CA GLU A 23 3.14 -12.56 10.10
C GLU A 23 3.24 -11.44 9.05
N GLU A 24 2.21 -11.23 8.24
CA GLU A 24 2.15 -10.13 7.27
C GLU A 24 2.13 -8.77 7.96
N ILE A 25 1.38 -8.64 9.05
CA ILE A 25 1.36 -7.41 9.86
C ILE A 25 2.73 -7.13 10.47
N MET A 26 3.38 -8.14 11.04
CA MET A 26 4.72 -8.02 11.61
C MET A 26 5.75 -7.65 10.54
N PHE A 27 5.70 -8.29 9.38
CA PHE A 27 6.57 -7.97 8.25
C PHE A 27 6.38 -6.50 7.84
N PHE A 28 5.15 -6.08 7.59
CA PHE A 28 4.83 -4.69 7.23
C PHE A 28 5.35 -3.71 8.28
N ASN A 29 5.09 -3.96 9.55
CA ASN A 29 5.55 -3.11 10.64
C ASN A 29 7.08 -2.99 10.69
N ASN A 30 7.79 -4.08 10.46
CA ASN A 30 9.25 -4.07 10.46
C ASN A 30 9.84 -3.27 9.29
N VAL A 31 9.35 -3.51 8.07
CA VAL A 31 9.91 -2.87 6.87
C VAL A 31 9.54 -1.40 6.75
N THR A 32 8.42 -0.98 7.35
CA THR A 32 7.98 0.42 7.34
C THR A 32 8.51 1.24 8.52
N ALA A 33 9.04 0.59 9.55
CA ALA A 33 9.52 1.27 10.76
C ALA A 33 10.46 2.46 10.49
N PRO A 34 11.45 2.38 9.59
CA PRO A 34 12.39 3.48 9.35
C PRO A 34 11.75 4.77 8.83
N THR A 35 10.60 4.68 8.14
CA THR A 35 9.95 5.83 7.51
C THR A 35 8.54 6.12 8.05
N ARG A 36 8.09 5.34 9.03
CA ARG A 36 6.71 5.40 9.55
C ARG A 36 6.31 6.78 10.03
N ASP A 37 7.22 7.49 10.67
CA ASP A 37 6.95 8.77 11.32
C ASP A 37 7.23 9.97 10.39
N ALA A 38 7.59 9.72 9.12
CA ALA A 38 7.85 10.79 8.16
C ALA A 38 6.61 11.66 7.91
N LEU A 39 5.44 11.05 7.83
CA LEU A 39 4.13 11.70 7.72
C LEU A 39 3.14 11.00 8.64
N ASP A 40 2.35 11.75 9.37
CA ASP A 40 1.23 11.22 10.13
C ASP A 40 -0.01 10.93 9.24
N TYR A 41 -1.05 10.34 9.81
CA TYR A 41 -2.26 10.00 9.06
C TYR A 41 -3.00 11.22 8.51
N ASP A 42 -3.01 12.33 9.26
CA ASP A 42 -3.67 13.55 8.81
C ASP A 42 -2.92 14.20 7.64
N GLN A 43 -1.59 14.21 7.69
CA GLN A 43 -0.75 14.68 6.59
C GLN A 43 -0.94 13.82 5.33
N LEU A 44 -0.93 12.49 5.47
CA LEU A 44 -1.23 11.58 4.35
C LEU A 44 -2.61 11.85 3.76
N GLY A 45 -3.62 12.02 4.61
CA GLY A 45 -4.99 12.32 4.16
C GLY A 45 -5.10 13.62 3.41
N ARG A 46 -4.46 14.69 3.89
CA ARG A 46 -4.44 15.99 3.19
C ARG A 46 -3.72 15.91 1.84
N LEU A 47 -2.62 15.17 1.78
CA LEU A 47 -1.88 14.97 0.54
C LEU A 47 -2.72 14.21 -0.49
N ARG A 48 -3.32 13.08 -0.11
CA ARG A 48 -4.20 12.30 -0.99
C ARG A 48 -5.41 13.11 -1.46
N MET A 49 -6.06 13.84 -0.55
CA MET A 49 -7.21 14.67 -0.92
C MET A 49 -6.83 15.69 -1.99
N CYS A 50 -5.66 16.32 -1.85
CA CYS A 50 -5.16 17.29 -2.83
C CYS A 50 -4.75 16.63 -4.15
N GLU A 51 -4.02 15.50 -4.11
CA GLU A 51 -3.47 14.86 -5.31
C GLU A 51 -4.51 14.07 -6.10
N SER A 52 -5.43 13.39 -5.43
CA SER A 52 -6.31 12.40 -6.08
C SER A 52 -7.77 12.45 -5.63
N SER A 53 -8.17 13.44 -4.83
CA SER A 53 -9.48 13.45 -4.15
C SER A 53 -9.68 12.20 -3.28
N ASP A 54 -8.62 11.76 -2.61
CA ASP A 54 -8.57 10.56 -1.75
C ASP A 54 -8.85 9.25 -2.49
N ASN A 55 -8.46 9.16 -3.76
CA ASN A 55 -8.69 7.99 -4.59
C ASN A 55 -7.38 7.23 -4.87
N TYR A 56 -7.20 6.09 -4.20
CA TYR A 56 -6.04 5.23 -4.41
C TYR A 56 -5.98 4.59 -5.82
N GLN A 57 -7.07 4.64 -6.58
CA GLN A 57 -7.17 4.12 -7.94
C GLN A 57 -7.07 5.22 -9.00
N ALA A 58 -6.77 6.45 -8.61
CA ALA A 58 -6.71 7.57 -9.53
C ALA A 58 -5.60 7.41 -10.57
N VAL A 59 -5.93 7.72 -11.81
CA VAL A 59 -4.99 7.80 -12.91
C VAL A 59 -5.16 9.17 -13.55
N SER A 60 -4.07 9.93 -13.66
CA SER A 60 -4.11 11.25 -14.28
C SER A 60 -4.43 11.14 -15.78
N TRP A 61 -4.90 12.25 -16.37
CA TRP A 61 -5.08 12.32 -17.79
C TRP A 61 -3.75 11.99 -18.52
N GLY A 62 -3.80 11.05 -19.45
CA GLY A 62 -2.60 10.54 -20.12
C GLY A 62 -1.86 9.42 -19.37
N GLY A 63 -2.26 9.08 -18.12
CA GLY A 63 -1.76 7.91 -17.39
C GLY A 63 -0.40 8.09 -16.71
N LEU A 64 0.17 9.29 -16.68
CA LEU A 64 1.51 9.53 -16.16
C LEU A 64 1.58 9.40 -14.63
N TYR A 65 0.59 9.92 -13.91
CA TYR A 65 0.54 9.91 -12.45
C TYR A 65 -0.57 8.99 -11.96
N ARG A 66 -0.24 8.18 -10.96
CA ARG A 66 -1.09 7.04 -10.57
C ARG A 66 -1.16 6.88 -9.06
N GLY A 67 -2.33 6.46 -8.58
CA GLY A 67 -2.59 6.16 -7.19
C GLY A 67 -2.99 7.36 -6.35
N GLY A 68 -3.15 7.14 -5.05
CA GLY A 68 -3.59 8.15 -4.10
C GLY A 68 -2.67 9.36 -4.00
N TYR A 69 -1.37 9.15 -4.24
CA TYR A 69 -0.31 10.16 -4.15
C TYR A 69 0.27 10.56 -5.50
N GLN A 70 -0.31 10.08 -6.60
CA GLN A 70 0.05 10.45 -7.97
C GLN A 70 1.54 10.24 -8.28
N PHE A 71 2.04 9.03 -8.01
CA PHE A 71 3.38 8.61 -8.42
C PHE A 71 3.48 8.42 -9.92
N ASP A 72 4.58 8.84 -10.53
CA ASP A 72 5.02 8.30 -11.81
C ASP A 72 5.79 6.98 -11.60
N PHE A 73 5.88 6.16 -12.67
CA PHE A 73 6.53 4.84 -12.58
C PHE A 73 8.01 4.93 -12.22
N ARG A 74 8.72 5.93 -12.72
CA ARG A 74 10.14 6.10 -12.45
C ARG A 74 10.39 6.40 -10.97
N THR A 75 9.67 7.33 -10.41
CA THR A 75 9.78 7.67 -8.98
C THR A 75 9.36 6.50 -8.10
N TRP A 76 8.26 5.83 -8.44
CA TRP A 76 7.80 4.64 -7.73
C TRP A 76 8.87 3.56 -7.69
N ASN A 77 9.39 3.15 -8.85
CA ASN A 77 10.40 2.10 -8.94
C ASN A 77 11.70 2.48 -8.24
N ASP A 78 12.11 3.73 -8.33
CA ASP A 78 13.32 4.24 -7.70
C ASP A 78 13.22 4.16 -6.16
N VAL A 79 12.14 4.66 -5.58
CA VAL A 79 11.89 4.59 -4.13
C VAL A 79 11.70 3.15 -3.68
N ALA A 80 10.90 2.37 -4.42
CA ALA A 80 10.67 0.97 -4.11
C ALA A 80 11.96 0.16 -4.08
N SER A 81 12.87 0.40 -4.99
CA SER A 81 14.16 -0.32 -5.05
C SER A 81 14.98 -0.18 -3.76
N ARG A 82 14.81 0.91 -3.03
CA ARG A 82 15.54 1.18 -1.78
C ARG A 82 14.78 0.75 -0.53
N HIS A 83 13.45 0.83 -0.54
CA HIS A 83 12.64 0.63 0.66
C HIS A 83 11.83 -0.66 0.64
N PHE A 84 11.22 -0.97 -0.51
CA PHE A 84 10.27 -2.08 -0.69
C PHE A 84 10.50 -2.76 -2.03
N PRO A 85 11.59 -3.54 -2.21
CA PRO A 85 12.01 -4.06 -3.52
C PRO A 85 10.94 -4.89 -4.24
N TRP A 86 10.04 -5.53 -3.51
CA TRP A 86 8.91 -6.29 -4.09
C TRP A 86 7.86 -5.43 -4.79
N LEU A 87 7.89 -4.10 -4.59
CA LEU A 87 6.99 -3.17 -5.28
C LEU A 87 7.56 -2.63 -6.59
N VAL A 88 8.82 -2.92 -6.91
CA VAL A 88 9.42 -2.55 -8.19
C VAL A 88 8.66 -3.22 -9.32
N GLY A 89 8.24 -2.42 -10.32
CA GLY A 89 7.47 -2.90 -11.47
C GLY A 89 5.97 -3.08 -11.20
N ILE A 90 5.51 -2.84 -9.96
CA ILE A 90 4.08 -2.84 -9.63
C ILE A 90 3.50 -1.47 -9.96
N ASP A 91 2.38 -1.44 -10.68
CA ASP A 91 1.63 -0.20 -10.91
C ASP A 91 1.17 0.38 -9.57
N PRO A 92 1.40 1.67 -9.28
CA PRO A 92 0.94 2.27 -8.03
C PRO A 92 -0.54 2.04 -7.72
N VAL A 93 -1.42 2.02 -8.72
CA VAL A 93 -2.86 1.74 -8.49
C VAL A 93 -3.15 0.28 -8.16
N ALA A 94 -2.23 -0.64 -8.50
CA ALA A 94 -2.34 -2.05 -8.16
C ALA A 94 -1.79 -2.38 -6.76
N ALA A 95 -1.02 -1.46 -6.17
CA ALA A 95 -0.53 -1.61 -4.81
C ALA A 95 -1.66 -1.35 -3.80
N GLU A 96 -1.71 -2.17 -2.77
CA GLU A 96 -2.65 -1.98 -1.67
C GLU A 96 -2.52 -0.57 -1.07
N PRO A 97 -3.62 0.04 -0.57
CA PRO A 97 -3.58 1.39 0.01
C PRO A 97 -2.49 1.58 1.06
N TYR A 98 -2.29 0.62 1.95
CA TYR A 98 -1.25 0.71 2.98
C TYR A 98 0.18 0.72 2.40
N TRP A 99 0.42 0.08 1.24
CA TRP A 99 1.70 0.19 0.54
C TRP A 99 1.85 1.53 -0.16
N GLN A 100 0.78 2.10 -0.71
CA GLN A 100 0.83 3.44 -1.27
C GLN A 100 1.15 4.48 -0.19
N ASP A 101 0.56 4.36 1.00
CA ASP A 101 0.87 5.21 2.16
C ASP A 101 2.35 5.06 2.58
N ALA A 102 2.84 3.82 2.67
CA ALA A 102 4.22 3.55 3.02
C ALA A 102 5.19 4.13 1.99
N MET A 103 4.87 4.04 0.70
CA MET A 103 5.66 4.62 -0.38
C MET A 103 5.69 6.16 -0.31
N ALA A 104 4.57 6.80 0.02
CA ALA A 104 4.53 8.24 0.21
C ALA A 104 5.41 8.68 1.38
N ARG A 105 5.38 7.96 2.51
CA ARG A 105 6.27 8.20 3.65
C ARG A 105 7.73 8.02 3.29
N ALA A 106 8.07 6.96 2.56
CA ALA A 106 9.44 6.71 2.10
C ALA A 106 9.94 7.83 1.18
N LEU A 107 9.14 8.24 0.20
CA LEU A 107 9.47 9.34 -0.69
C LEU A 107 9.65 10.66 0.06
N PHE A 108 8.76 10.97 0.99
CA PHE A 108 8.86 12.17 1.81
C PHE A 108 10.11 12.15 2.70
N SER A 109 10.47 11.01 3.28
CA SER A 109 11.69 10.87 4.09
C SER A 109 12.95 11.17 3.30
N GLU A 110 12.97 10.89 2.00
CA GLU A 110 14.10 11.13 1.10
C GLU A 110 14.14 12.56 0.55
N ARG A 111 12.98 13.11 0.17
CA ARG A 111 12.90 14.32 -0.68
C ARG A 111 12.01 15.43 -0.12
N GLY A 112 11.39 15.21 1.04
CA GLY A 112 10.47 16.17 1.64
C GLY A 112 9.27 16.46 0.74
N ARG A 113 8.92 17.75 0.63
CA ARG A 113 7.75 18.21 -0.14
C ARG A 113 7.97 18.30 -1.64
N GLN A 114 9.22 18.24 -2.12
CA GLN A 114 9.56 18.47 -3.53
C GLN A 114 8.79 17.61 -4.53
N PRO A 115 8.53 16.31 -4.27
CA PRO A 115 7.77 15.48 -5.20
C PRO A 115 6.33 15.95 -5.44
N TRP A 116 5.80 16.76 -4.53
CA TRP A 116 4.45 17.32 -4.58
C TRP A 116 4.50 18.85 -4.57
N PRO A 117 4.87 19.50 -5.69
CA PRO A 117 5.17 20.94 -5.70
C PRO A 117 3.98 21.83 -5.36
N VAL A 118 2.75 21.36 -5.59
CA VAL A 118 1.52 22.07 -5.20
C VAL A 118 0.96 21.53 -3.90
N CYS A 119 0.66 20.24 -3.85
CA CYS A 119 -0.01 19.60 -2.70
C CYS A 119 0.91 19.43 -1.48
N GLY A 120 2.22 19.41 -1.66
CA GLY A 120 3.18 19.39 -0.57
C GLY A 120 3.06 20.55 0.41
N ARG A 121 2.43 21.65 0.00
CA ARG A 121 2.14 22.80 0.88
C ARG A 121 1.07 22.50 1.93
N ARG A 122 0.37 21.38 1.78
CA ARG A 122 -0.72 20.95 2.68
C ARG A 122 -0.25 20.06 3.83
N ILE A 123 1.02 19.70 3.83
CA ILE A 123 1.60 18.76 4.79
C ILE A 123 2.83 19.33 5.49
#